data_47e6342b252edd5907258e52ef7bdfc9
#
_entry.id   47e6342b252edd5907258e52ef7bdfc9
#
_cell.length_a   1.000
_cell.length_b   1.000
_cell.length_c   1.000
_cell.angle_alpha   90.00
_cell.angle_beta   90.00
_cell.angle_gamma   90.00
#
_symmetry.space_group_name_H-M   'P 1'
#
loop_
_entity.id
_entity.type
_entity.pdbx_description
1 polymer ?
#
loop_
_entity_poly.entity_id
_entity_poly.type
_entity_poly.pdbx_seq_one_letter_code
_entity_poly.pdbx_strand_id
1 'polypeptide(L)'
;LATNTVTYAQNIYEKLYPASTTKILTAYIALKYGNLEDYVTVSENAADQASDSSVCGLKAGDVVQLKDLLYGMMLKSGNDAAIAIAEHIGGSVEGFADMMNQEALAMGASRSHFVNPNGLPDENHYTSVYDLYLIFQNAVQDQTFLDIISTMSYDVVYTDVNGAGVERTWENTNQYLTGKEKAPEGITVVGGKTGTTGAAGYCLVLYSYNASGQPIVSIVLKADGKSN
;
A
#
# COMPACT_ATOMS: atom_id res chain seq x y z
N LEU A 1 17.41 2.80 -8.19
CA LEU A 1 17.07 1.49 -8.73
C LEU A 1 18.12 0.96 -9.70
N ALA A 2 18.29 1.52 -10.88
CA ALA A 2 19.21 0.97 -11.89
C ALA A 2 20.69 0.95 -11.44
N THR A 3 21.11 1.90 -10.60
CA THR A 3 22.49 2.02 -10.12
C THR A 3 22.69 1.54 -8.69
N ASN A 4 21.60 1.26 -7.95
CA ASN A 4 21.59 1.00 -6.50
C ASN A 4 22.40 2.03 -5.68
N THR A 5 22.45 3.28 -6.16
CA THR A 5 23.19 4.34 -5.50
C THR A 5 22.34 4.98 -4.41
N VAL A 6 22.84 4.96 -3.17
CA VAL A 6 22.22 5.67 -2.05
C VAL A 6 22.72 7.12 -2.07
N THR A 7 21.80 8.07 -2.26
CA THR A 7 22.10 9.51 -2.28
C THR A 7 21.99 10.17 -0.91
N TYR A 8 21.11 9.62 -0.06
CA TYR A 8 20.92 10.05 1.32
C TYR A 8 20.46 8.87 2.18
N ALA A 9 20.96 8.77 3.40
CA ALA A 9 20.59 7.74 4.36
C ALA A 9 20.66 8.28 5.79
N GLN A 10 19.57 8.09 6.55
CA GLN A 10 19.50 8.40 7.97
C GLN A 10 18.71 7.31 8.67
N ASN A 11 19.31 6.67 9.68
CA ASN A 11 18.65 5.65 10.52
C ASN A 11 17.95 4.53 9.74
N ILE A 12 18.47 4.18 8.55
CA ILE A 12 17.80 3.30 7.59
C ILE A 12 17.50 1.89 8.09
N TYR A 13 18.13 1.47 9.20
CA TYR A 13 17.95 0.16 9.83
C TYR A 13 17.14 0.21 11.13
N GLU A 14 16.65 1.39 11.54
CA GLU A 14 15.79 1.53 12.72
C GLU A 14 14.46 0.81 12.49
N LYS A 15 14.00 0.06 13.51
CA LYS A 15 12.67 -0.56 13.49
C LYS A 15 11.61 0.49 13.79
N LEU A 16 10.70 0.69 12.85
CA LEU A 16 9.65 1.70 12.91
C LEU A 16 8.30 1.10 12.48
N TYR A 17 7.23 1.70 12.92
CA TYR A 17 5.89 1.39 12.44
C TYR A 17 5.72 1.90 11.01
N PRO A 18 5.33 1.04 10.04
CA PRO A 18 5.18 1.42 8.65
C PRO A 18 3.89 2.17 8.33
N ALA A 19 2.88 2.09 9.18
CA ALA A 19 1.52 2.49 8.85
C ALA A 19 1.07 1.88 7.49
N SER A 20 0.25 2.59 6.72
CA SER A 20 -0.28 2.11 5.44
C SER A 20 0.76 1.92 4.33
N THR A 21 2.07 2.19 4.55
CA THR A 21 3.11 1.76 3.60
C THR A 21 3.26 0.23 3.58
N THR A 22 2.77 -0.47 4.61
CA THR A 22 2.56 -1.94 4.64
C THR A 22 1.84 -2.46 3.38
N LYS A 23 0.87 -1.70 2.87
CA LYS A 23 0.03 -2.07 1.73
C LYS A 23 0.81 -2.26 0.41
N ILE A 24 2.06 -1.79 0.37
CA ILE A 24 2.99 -2.08 -0.74
C ILE A 24 3.26 -3.58 -0.81
N LEU A 25 3.58 -4.20 0.33
CA LEU A 25 3.81 -5.64 0.38
C LEU A 25 2.51 -6.44 0.15
N THR A 26 1.39 -5.95 0.69
CA THR A 26 0.07 -6.54 0.44
C THR A 26 -0.27 -6.55 -1.06
N ALA A 27 -0.04 -5.44 -1.75
CA ALA A 27 -0.24 -5.34 -3.20
C ALA A 27 0.69 -6.27 -3.98
N TYR A 28 1.97 -6.32 -3.61
CA TYR A 28 2.94 -7.22 -4.23
C TYR A 28 2.50 -8.69 -4.14
N ILE A 29 2.06 -9.13 -2.95
CA ILE A 29 1.60 -10.51 -2.74
C ILE A 29 0.31 -10.76 -3.55
N ALA A 30 -0.61 -9.81 -3.57
CA ALA A 30 -1.84 -9.95 -4.33
C ALA A 30 -1.60 -10.04 -5.84
N LEU A 31 -0.65 -9.30 -6.37
CA LEU A 31 -0.24 -9.39 -7.78
C LEU A 31 0.49 -10.70 -8.10
N LYS A 32 1.26 -11.22 -7.15
CA LYS A 32 2.05 -12.44 -7.33
C LYS A 32 1.23 -13.72 -7.24
N TYR A 33 0.24 -13.78 -6.34
CA TYR A 33 -0.47 -15.01 -5.99
C TYR A 33 -1.97 -14.97 -6.30
N GLY A 34 -2.56 -13.78 -6.45
CA GLY A 34 -3.97 -13.61 -6.77
C GLY A 34 -4.23 -13.66 -8.27
N ASN A 35 -5.48 -14.00 -8.63
CA ASN A 35 -5.99 -13.78 -9.98
C ASN A 35 -6.84 -12.50 -9.97
N LEU A 36 -6.42 -11.48 -10.70
CA LEU A 36 -7.03 -10.15 -10.71
C LEU A 36 -8.51 -10.15 -11.15
N GLU A 37 -8.91 -11.17 -11.89
CA GLU A 37 -10.29 -11.34 -12.35
C GLU A 37 -11.20 -12.04 -11.33
N ASP A 38 -10.67 -12.50 -10.18
CA ASP A 38 -11.46 -13.11 -9.14
C ASP A 38 -12.41 -12.10 -8.52
N TYR A 39 -13.63 -12.57 -8.21
CA TYR A 39 -14.60 -11.83 -7.42
C TYR A 39 -14.49 -12.21 -5.95
N VAL A 40 -14.25 -11.22 -5.12
CA VAL A 40 -14.06 -11.36 -3.69
C VAL A 40 -15.33 -10.91 -2.96
N THR A 41 -15.88 -11.77 -2.12
CA THR A 41 -16.97 -11.39 -1.22
C THR A 41 -16.37 -10.78 0.04
N VAL A 42 -16.73 -9.53 0.33
CA VAL A 42 -16.28 -8.80 1.51
C VAL A 42 -16.86 -9.41 2.77
N SER A 43 -16.02 -9.84 3.69
CA SER A 43 -16.42 -10.43 4.97
C SER A 43 -16.92 -9.35 5.97
N GLU A 44 -17.57 -9.80 7.04
CA GLU A 44 -17.90 -8.93 8.19
C GLU A 44 -16.62 -8.33 8.80
N ASN A 45 -15.55 -9.13 8.94
CA ASN A 45 -14.27 -8.67 9.47
C ASN A 45 -13.62 -7.58 8.59
N ALA A 46 -13.67 -7.74 7.27
CA ALA A 46 -13.15 -6.71 6.36
C ALA A 46 -13.96 -5.41 6.42
N ALA A 47 -15.28 -5.50 6.57
CA ALA A 47 -16.17 -4.35 6.64
C ALA A 47 -16.16 -3.65 8.01
N ASP A 48 -15.85 -4.37 9.11
CA ASP A 48 -15.83 -3.82 10.48
C ASP A 48 -14.50 -3.10 10.78
N GLN A 49 -14.37 -1.89 10.26
CA GLN A 49 -13.21 -1.05 10.49
C GLN A 49 -13.53 0.08 11.46
N ALA A 50 -12.56 0.49 12.28
CA ALA A 50 -12.72 1.62 13.18
C ALA A 50 -13.14 2.89 12.42
N SER A 51 -13.96 3.73 13.03
CA SER A 51 -14.59 4.90 12.39
C SER A 51 -13.60 5.96 11.90
N ASP A 52 -12.38 5.98 12.44
CA ASP A 52 -11.27 6.86 12.06
C ASP A 52 -10.30 6.21 11.05
N SER A 53 -10.58 4.98 10.65
CA SER A 53 -9.78 4.26 9.66
C SER A 53 -10.03 4.76 8.24
N SER A 54 -8.98 4.69 7.40
CA SER A 54 -9.15 4.87 5.96
C SER A 54 -9.82 3.63 5.37
N VAL A 55 -10.96 3.83 4.70
CA VAL A 55 -11.74 2.74 4.09
C VAL A 55 -12.19 3.11 2.68
N CYS A 56 -12.45 2.10 1.86
CA CYS A 56 -13.11 2.21 0.55
C CYS A 56 -14.63 2.39 0.69
N GLY A 57 -15.19 2.06 1.85
CA GLY A 57 -16.62 2.09 2.16
C GLY A 57 -17.33 0.80 1.75
N LEU A 58 -16.60 -0.31 1.73
CA LEU A 58 -17.12 -1.64 1.46
C LEU A 58 -17.98 -2.15 2.64
N LYS A 59 -18.97 -2.96 2.32
CA LYS A 59 -19.87 -3.58 3.30
C LYS A 59 -19.78 -5.08 3.24
N ALA A 60 -20.10 -5.75 4.33
CA ALA A 60 -20.20 -7.20 4.35
C ALA A 60 -21.19 -7.70 3.29
N GLY A 61 -20.75 -8.68 2.50
CA GLY A 61 -21.51 -9.24 1.39
C GLY A 61 -21.36 -8.50 0.06
N ASP A 62 -20.67 -7.35 0.00
CA ASP A 62 -20.30 -6.75 -1.28
C ASP A 62 -19.39 -7.71 -2.06
N VAL A 63 -19.58 -7.77 -3.38
CA VAL A 63 -18.77 -8.60 -4.28
C VAL A 63 -17.99 -7.69 -5.21
N VAL A 64 -16.68 -7.67 -5.03
CA VAL A 64 -15.76 -6.74 -5.68
C VAL A 64 -14.65 -7.52 -6.38
N GLN A 65 -14.24 -7.11 -7.58
CA GLN A 65 -13.12 -7.74 -8.27
C GLN A 65 -11.80 -7.51 -7.55
N LEU A 66 -10.91 -8.51 -7.48
CA LEU A 66 -9.62 -8.39 -6.79
C LEU A 66 -8.79 -7.20 -7.31
N LYS A 67 -8.81 -6.97 -8.62
CA LYS A 67 -8.20 -5.79 -9.23
C LYS A 67 -8.72 -4.48 -8.64
N ASP A 68 -10.04 -4.36 -8.49
CA ASP A 68 -10.67 -3.15 -7.96
C ASP A 68 -10.31 -2.95 -6.48
N LEU A 69 -10.29 -4.05 -5.69
CA LEU A 69 -9.82 -3.99 -4.30
C LEU A 69 -8.38 -3.46 -4.20
N LEU A 70 -7.49 -3.85 -5.12
CA LEU A 70 -6.11 -3.34 -5.17
C LEU A 70 -6.08 -1.83 -5.41
N TYR A 71 -6.87 -1.31 -6.36
CA TYR A 71 -6.99 0.13 -6.57
C TYR A 71 -7.52 0.83 -5.32
N GLY A 72 -8.61 0.35 -4.72
CA GLY A 72 -9.16 0.93 -3.49
C GLY A 72 -8.15 0.93 -2.34
N MET A 73 -7.47 -0.19 -2.13
CA MET A 73 -6.44 -0.34 -1.11
C MET A 73 -5.29 0.64 -1.30
N MET A 74 -4.79 0.80 -2.52
CA MET A 74 -3.61 1.62 -2.77
C MET A 74 -3.94 3.12 -2.87
N LEU A 75 -5.01 3.51 -3.55
CA LEU A 75 -5.39 4.91 -3.75
C LEU A 75 -6.01 5.51 -2.48
N LYS A 76 -7.12 4.91 -2.03
CA LYS A 76 -7.88 5.37 -0.86
C LYS A 76 -7.24 4.98 0.47
N SER A 77 -6.23 4.09 0.41
CA SER A 77 -5.64 3.47 1.59
C SER A 77 -6.63 2.57 2.37
N GLY A 78 -7.60 1.95 1.67
CA GLY A 78 -8.69 1.19 2.25
C GLY A 78 -8.21 0.02 3.11
N ASN A 79 -8.54 0.04 4.41
CA ASN A 79 -8.24 -1.05 5.32
C ASN A 79 -9.19 -2.23 5.09
N ASP A 80 -10.46 -1.94 4.79
CA ASP A 80 -11.47 -2.89 4.36
C ASP A 80 -11.03 -3.70 3.13
N ALA A 81 -10.54 -3.02 2.11
CA ALA A 81 -10.00 -3.67 0.92
C ALA A 81 -8.75 -4.52 1.23
N ALA A 82 -7.85 -4.04 2.10
CA ALA A 82 -6.65 -4.78 2.49
C ALA A 82 -6.98 -6.10 3.22
N ILE A 83 -7.95 -6.07 4.13
CA ILE A 83 -8.42 -7.27 4.84
C ILE A 83 -9.10 -8.24 3.86
N ALA A 84 -10.00 -7.75 2.98
CA ALA A 84 -10.66 -8.59 1.99
C ALA A 84 -9.67 -9.30 1.05
N ILE A 85 -8.62 -8.60 0.60
CA ILE A 85 -7.52 -9.17 -0.19
C ILE A 85 -6.79 -10.26 0.61
N ALA A 86 -6.46 -9.97 1.87
CA ALA A 86 -5.73 -10.90 2.72
C ALA A 86 -6.51 -12.19 2.99
N GLU A 87 -7.79 -12.08 3.29
CA GLU A 87 -8.66 -13.24 3.53
C GLU A 87 -8.84 -14.08 2.25
N HIS A 88 -8.99 -13.43 1.10
CA HIS A 88 -9.14 -14.12 -0.17
C HIS A 88 -7.89 -14.93 -0.57
N ILE A 89 -6.70 -14.36 -0.39
CA ILE A 89 -5.45 -14.98 -0.85
C ILE A 89 -4.83 -15.87 0.22
N GLY A 90 -4.81 -15.40 1.48
CA GLY A 90 -4.20 -16.11 2.61
C GLY A 90 -5.14 -17.05 3.35
N GLY A 91 -6.44 -17.03 3.02
CA GLY A 91 -7.47 -17.76 3.74
C GLY A 91 -7.85 -17.14 5.09
N SER A 92 -6.99 -16.31 5.66
CA SER A 92 -7.22 -15.47 6.83
C SER A 92 -6.19 -14.33 6.87
N VAL A 93 -6.39 -13.36 7.78
CA VAL A 93 -5.43 -12.28 8.03
C VAL A 93 -4.09 -12.85 8.52
N GLU A 94 -4.12 -13.83 9.40
CA GLU A 94 -2.92 -14.49 9.95
C GLU A 94 -2.18 -15.28 8.85
N GLY A 95 -2.90 -16.07 8.05
CA GLY A 95 -2.32 -16.81 6.93
C GLY A 95 -1.66 -15.87 5.90
N PHE A 96 -2.29 -14.73 5.64
CA PHE A 96 -1.69 -13.71 4.78
C PHE A 96 -0.47 -13.02 5.43
N ALA A 97 -0.48 -12.77 6.75
CA ALA A 97 0.66 -12.24 7.47
C ALA A 97 1.87 -13.19 7.42
N ASP A 98 1.63 -14.51 7.48
CA ASP A 98 2.68 -15.50 7.27
C ASP A 98 3.28 -15.41 5.86
N MET A 99 2.45 -15.22 4.83
CA MET A 99 2.93 -14.98 3.46
C MET A 99 3.74 -13.68 3.37
N MET A 100 3.29 -12.59 4.03
CA MET A 100 4.01 -11.32 4.09
C MET A 100 5.42 -11.50 4.67
N ASN A 101 5.55 -12.22 5.78
CA ASN A 101 6.84 -12.45 6.43
C ASN A 101 7.76 -13.34 5.58
N GLN A 102 7.22 -14.35 4.90
CA GLN A 102 7.99 -15.20 3.99
C GLN A 102 8.51 -14.40 2.78
N GLU A 103 7.65 -13.58 2.16
CA GLU A 103 8.05 -12.75 1.01
C GLU A 103 9.05 -11.67 1.42
N ALA A 104 8.84 -10.99 2.55
CA ALA A 104 9.78 -10.01 3.06
C ALA A 104 11.17 -10.63 3.29
N LEU A 105 11.23 -11.81 3.91
CA LEU A 105 12.48 -12.53 4.12
C LEU A 105 13.14 -12.94 2.80
N ALA A 106 12.37 -13.41 1.83
CA ALA A 106 12.86 -13.78 0.50
C ALA A 106 13.47 -12.59 -0.27
N MET A 107 12.97 -11.38 -0.02
CA MET A 107 13.53 -10.13 -0.55
C MET A 107 14.75 -9.62 0.21
N GLY A 108 15.13 -10.27 1.33
CA GLY A 108 16.19 -9.82 2.22
C GLY A 108 15.77 -8.78 3.26
N ALA A 109 14.48 -8.50 3.40
CA ALA A 109 13.90 -7.57 4.39
C ALA A 109 13.83 -8.23 5.79
N SER A 110 14.98 -8.58 6.33
CA SER A 110 15.12 -9.41 7.54
C SER A 110 14.91 -8.67 8.86
N ARG A 111 14.70 -7.34 8.82
CA ARG A 111 14.43 -6.49 9.99
C ARG A 111 12.96 -6.11 10.10
N SER A 112 12.10 -6.75 9.31
CA SER A 112 10.67 -6.51 9.26
C SER A 112 9.89 -7.68 9.83
N HIS A 113 8.73 -7.38 10.37
CA HIS A 113 7.73 -8.35 10.76
C HIS A 113 6.34 -7.75 10.58
N PHE A 114 5.45 -8.49 9.98
CA PHE A 114 4.10 -8.06 9.64
C PHE A 114 3.06 -8.98 10.28
N VAL A 115 2.04 -8.40 10.91
CA VAL A 115 0.94 -9.15 11.55
C VAL A 115 -0.43 -8.80 10.95
N ASN A 116 -0.48 -7.81 10.06
CA ASN A 116 -1.71 -7.43 9.36
C ASN A 116 -1.40 -6.86 7.97
N PRO A 117 -2.38 -6.85 7.03
CA PRO A 117 -2.17 -6.40 5.66
C PRO A 117 -2.29 -4.88 5.48
N ASN A 118 -2.77 -4.14 6.48
CA ASN A 118 -3.16 -2.74 6.35
C ASN A 118 -2.22 -1.74 7.03
N GLY A 119 -1.38 -2.19 7.97
CA GLY A 119 -0.41 -1.36 8.68
C GLY A 119 -0.95 -0.69 9.95
N LEU A 120 -2.05 -1.18 10.50
CA LEU A 120 -2.48 -0.76 11.83
C LEU A 120 -1.43 -1.11 12.88
N PRO A 121 -1.27 -0.27 13.92
CA PRO A 121 -0.22 -0.46 14.91
C PRO A 121 -0.38 -1.75 15.71
N ASP A 122 0.72 -2.49 15.81
CA ASP A 122 0.92 -3.62 16.71
C ASP A 122 2.39 -3.63 17.09
N GLU A 123 2.75 -4.03 18.30
CA GLU A 123 4.15 -4.06 18.76
C GLU A 123 5.04 -4.99 17.92
N ASN A 124 4.43 -6.01 17.29
CA ASN A 124 5.07 -6.95 16.39
C ASN A 124 4.96 -6.56 14.92
N HIS A 125 4.39 -5.39 14.59
CA HIS A 125 4.25 -4.90 13.22
C HIS A 125 5.23 -3.77 12.94
N TYR A 126 6.36 -4.08 12.36
CA TYR A 126 7.44 -3.14 12.13
C TYR A 126 8.22 -3.42 10.85
N THR A 127 8.89 -2.40 10.36
CA THR A 127 9.84 -2.47 9.24
C THR A 127 11.01 -1.51 9.47
N SER A 128 11.93 -1.45 8.53
CA SER A 128 12.94 -0.40 8.43
C SER A 128 12.87 0.30 7.07
N VAL A 129 13.45 1.48 6.95
CA VAL A 129 13.53 2.19 5.66
C VAL A 129 14.21 1.33 4.60
N TYR A 130 15.29 0.63 4.99
CA TYR A 130 16.02 -0.25 4.08
C TYR A 130 15.19 -1.46 3.63
N ASP A 131 14.50 -2.11 4.56
CA ASP A 131 13.64 -3.25 4.23
C ASP A 131 12.47 -2.83 3.34
N LEU A 132 11.85 -1.69 3.65
CA LEU A 132 10.76 -1.16 2.83
C LEU A 132 11.26 -0.80 1.41
N TYR A 133 12.51 -0.34 1.27
CA TYR A 133 13.14 -0.17 -0.04
C TYR A 133 13.25 -1.49 -0.79
N LEU A 134 13.69 -2.57 -0.15
CA LEU A 134 13.81 -3.89 -0.78
C LEU A 134 12.44 -4.39 -1.25
N ILE A 135 11.41 -4.25 -0.42
CA ILE A 135 10.02 -4.61 -0.76
C ILE A 135 9.55 -3.77 -1.95
N PHE A 136 9.72 -2.45 -1.90
CA PHE A 136 9.27 -1.54 -2.95
C PHE A 136 10.01 -1.77 -4.27
N GLN A 137 11.33 -2.05 -4.22
CA GLN A 137 12.13 -2.37 -5.39
C GLN A 137 11.61 -3.62 -6.13
N ASN A 138 11.11 -4.61 -5.42
CA ASN A 138 10.49 -5.78 -6.02
C ASN A 138 9.11 -5.43 -6.59
N ALA A 139 8.29 -4.68 -5.86
CA ALA A 139 6.95 -4.32 -6.31
C ALA A 139 6.93 -3.51 -7.62
N VAL A 140 7.86 -2.57 -7.80
CA VAL A 140 7.93 -1.74 -9.02
C VAL A 140 8.45 -2.47 -10.26
N GLN A 141 8.79 -3.75 -10.16
CA GLN A 141 9.07 -4.58 -11.34
C GLN A 141 7.77 -5.02 -12.05
N ASP A 142 6.64 -4.99 -11.35
CA ASP A 142 5.34 -5.30 -11.91
C ASP A 142 4.70 -4.04 -12.51
N GLN A 143 4.34 -4.10 -13.81
CA GLN A 143 3.74 -2.96 -14.50
C GLN A 143 2.35 -2.62 -13.93
N THR A 144 1.58 -3.62 -13.50
CA THR A 144 0.27 -3.40 -12.88
C THR A 144 0.40 -2.63 -11.57
N PHE A 145 1.44 -2.94 -10.77
CA PHE A 145 1.73 -2.16 -9.57
C PHE A 145 2.05 -0.71 -9.90
N LEU A 146 2.87 -0.44 -10.93
CA LEU A 146 3.17 0.92 -11.39
C LEU A 146 1.93 1.66 -11.87
N ASP A 147 1.07 0.98 -12.62
CA ASP A 147 -0.19 1.56 -13.11
C ASP A 147 -1.10 1.94 -11.94
N ILE A 148 -1.22 1.08 -10.92
CA ILE A 148 -2.02 1.37 -9.72
C ILE A 148 -1.47 2.58 -8.97
N ILE A 149 -0.18 2.62 -8.65
CA ILE A 149 0.38 3.71 -7.83
C ILE A 149 0.43 5.05 -8.54
N SER A 150 0.39 5.07 -9.88
CA SER A 150 0.38 6.28 -10.71
C SER A 150 -1.03 6.80 -11.01
N THR A 151 -2.07 6.04 -10.66
CA THR A 151 -3.46 6.41 -10.89
C THR A 151 -3.92 7.47 -9.89
N MET A 152 -4.48 8.59 -10.39
CA MET A 152 -4.98 9.69 -9.56
C MET A 152 -6.36 9.38 -8.96
N SER A 153 -7.25 8.81 -9.77
CA SER A 153 -8.59 8.40 -9.36
C SER A 153 -9.02 7.18 -10.13
N TYR A 154 -9.86 6.35 -9.53
CA TYR A 154 -10.36 5.11 -10.11
C TYR A 154 -11.85 4.97 -9.87
N ASP A 155 -12.61 4.87 -10.97
CA ASP A 155 -14.05 4.62 -10.93
C ASP A 155 -14.27 3.12 -10.91
N VAL A 156 -15.08 2.65 -9.96
CA VAL A 156 -15.39 1.24 -9.77
C VAL A 156 -16.90 1.01 -9.73
N VAL A 157 -17.32 -0.12 -10.28
CA VAL A 157 -18.68 -0.63 -10.13
C VAL A 157 -18.58 -2.04 -9.57
N TYR A 158 -19.19 -2.27 -8.43
CA TYR A 158 -19.25 -3.59 -7.81
C TYR A 158 -20.70 -3.92 -7.40
N THR A 159 -20.93 -5.13 -6.93
CA THR A 159 -22.28 -5.60 -6.59
C THR A 159 -22.44 -5.65 -5.08
N ASP A 160 -23.53 -5.07 -4.54
CA ASP A 160 -23.86 -5.18 -3.12
C ASP A 160 -24.44 -6.56 -2.76
N VAL A 161 -24.69 -6.79 -1.47
CA VAL A 161 -25.26 -8.03 -0.94
C VAL A 161 -26.65 -8.38 -1.53
N ASN A 162 -27.37 -7.39 -2.08
CA ASN A 162 -28.69 -7.58 -2.70
C ASN A 162 -28.60 -7.77 -4.22
N GLY A 163 -27.39 -7.77 -4.79
CA GLY A 163 -27.18 -7.86 -6.23
C GLY A 163 -27.32 -6.53 -6.98
N ALA A 164 -27.39 -5.39 -6.28
CA ALA A 164 -27.46 -4.08 -6.89
C ALA A 164 -26.06 -3.54 -7.20
N GLY A 165 -25.90 -2.85 -8.33
CA GLY A 165 -24.66 -2.17 -8.69
C GLY A 165 -24.40 -0.97 -7.77
N VAL A 166 -23.16 -0.87 -7.27
CA VAL A 166 -22.67 0.25 -6.46
C VAL A 166 -21.55 0.92 -7.21
N GLU A 167 -21.70 2.21 -7.49
CA GLU A 167 -20.68 3.04 -8.14
C GLU A 167 -19.90 3.84 -7.09
N ARG A 168 -18.57 3.88 -7.22
CA ARG A 168 -17.68 4.68 -6.38
C ARG A 168 -16.54 5.26 -7.21
N THR A 169 -15.98 6.36 -6.72
CA THR A 169 -14.70 6.91 -7.18
C THR A 169 -13.73 6.95 -6.03
N TRP A 170 -12.56 6.34 -6.20
CA TRP A 170 -11.50 6.35 -5.19
C TRP A 170 -10.36 7.26 -5.65
N GLU A 171 -10.13 8.34 -4.90
CA GLU A 171 -9.05 9.29 -5.15
C GLU A 171 -7.77 8.88 -4.43
N ASN A 172 -6.63 9.12 -5.08
CA ASN A 172 -5.32 8.86 -4.50
C ASN A 172 -5.02 9.84 -3.35
N THR A 173 -4.48 9.31 -2.26
CA THR A 173 -4.05 10.10 -1.10
C THR A 173 -2.71 10.81 -1.29
N ASN A 174 -1.97 10.48 -2.36
CA ASN A 174 -0.70 11.11 -2.69
C ASN A 174 -0.91 12.52 -3.21
N GLN A 175 -0.54 13.52 -2.43
CA GLN A 175 -0.78 14.93 -2.72
C GLN A 175 0.03 15.44 -3.92
N TYR A 176 1.16 14.82 -4.24
CA TYR A 176 1.94 15.14 -5.44
C TYR A 176 1.22 14.72 -6.72
N LEU A 177 0.54 13.57 -6.71
CA LEU A 177 -0.25 13.10 -7.86
C LEU A 177 -1.54 13.94 -8.04
N THR A 178 -2.19 14.28 -6.93
CA THR A 178 -3.45 15.05 -6.99
C THR A 178 -3.22 16.55 -7.18
N GLY A 179 -1.97 17.00 -7.27
CA GLY A 179 -1.61 18.39 -7.49
C GLY A 179 -1.82 19.31 -6.27
N LYS A 180 -2.12 18.74 -5.09
CA LYS A 180 -2.24 19.49 -3.84
C LYS A 180 -0.88 19.94 -3.31
N GLU A 181 0.18 19.20 -3.64
CA GLU A 181 1.58 19.53 -3.36
C GLU A 181 2.39 19.51 -4.65
N LYS A 182 3.41 20.38 -4.72
CA LYS A 182 4.32 20.44 -5.87
C LYS A 182 5.59 19.66 -5.57
N ALA A 183 5.98 18.81 -6.50
CA ALA A 183 7.29 18.18 -6.45
C ALA A 183 8.42 19.24 -6.55
N PRO A 184 9.60 18.98 -5.97
CA PRO A 184 10.79 19.79 -6.16
C PRO A 184 11.11 19.95 -7.65
N GLU A 185 11.77 21.07 -8.01
CA GLU A 185 12.19 21.32 -9.39
C GLU A 185 13.06 20.18 -9.92
N GLY A 186 12.79 19.72 -11.13
CA GLY A 186 13.50 18.62 -11.77
C GLY A 186 13.08 17.23 -11.31
N ILE A 187 12.05 17.11 -10.46
CA ILE A 187 11.50 15.82 -10.01
C ILE A 187 10.11 15.61 -10.59
N THR A 188 9.92 14.46 -11.24
CA THR A 188 8.60 14.01 -11.70
C THR A 188 8.16 12.84 -10.86
N VAL A 189 7.14 13.02 -10.01
CA VAL A 189 6.57 11.95 -9.19
C VAL A 189 5.71 11.04 -10.05
N VAL A 190 5.98 9.75 -10.02
CA VAL A 190 5.21 8.71 -10.70
C VAL A 190 4.08 8.23 -9.80
N GLY A 191 4.37 7.95 -8.53
CA GLY A 191 3.42 7.41 -7.60
C GLY A 191 4.06 6.97 -6.29
N GLY A 192 3.33 6.19 -5.53
CA GLY A 192 3.83 5.66 -4.26
C GLY A 192 2.73 5.36 -3.26
N LYS A 193 3.08 5.37 -1.97
CA LYS A 193 2.13 5.11 -0.89
C LYS A 193 2.37 6.02 0.30
N THR A 194 1.31 6.64 0.77
CA THR A 194 1.27 7.38 2.04
C THR A 194 0.88 6.48 3.20
N GLY A 195 1.28 6.81 4.40
CA GLY A 195 0.86 6.14 5.62
C GLY A 195 0.86 7.10 6.81
N THR A 196 -0.12 6.96 7.70
CA THR A 196 -0.18 7.73 8.94
C THR A 196 -0.93 6.95 10.00
N THR A 197 -0.35 6.86 11.19
CA THR A 197 -1.03 6.49 12.44
C THR A 197 -0.45 7.32 13.58
N GLY A 198 -1.15 7.39 14.71
CA GLY A 198 -0.61 8.10 15.87
C GLY A 198 0.75 7.55 16.34
N ALA A 199 0.97 6.24 16.22
CA ALA A 199 2.22 5.59 16.61
C ALA A 199 3.34 5.72 15.56
N ALA A 200 2.97 5.72 14.27
CA ALA A 200 3.94 5.75 13.17
C ALA A 200 4.36 7.16 12.77
N GLY A 201 3.60 8.20 13.13
CA GLY A 201 3.77 9.51 12.52
C GLY A 201 3.42 9.49 11.03
N TYR A 202 4.04 10.35 10.24
CA TYR A 202 3.84 10.39 8.79
C TYR A 202 4.87 9.52 8.07
N CYS A 203 4.38 8.67 7.17
CA CYS A 203 5.17 7.75 6.38
C CYS A 203 4.89 7.96 4.89
N LEU A 204 5.92 7.88 4.06
CA LEU A 204 5.81 8.09 2.63
C LEU A 204 6.83 7.23 1.87
N VAL A 205 6.38 6.59 0.83
CA VAL A 205 7.21 5.97 -0.20
C VAL A 205 6.85 6.59 -1.53
N LEU A 206 7.82 7.14 -2.24
CA LEU A 206 7.65 7.74 -3.56
C LEU A 206 8.56 7.10 -4.59
N TYR A 207 8.00 6.88 -5.78
CA TYR A 207 8.70 6.59 -7.02
C TYR A 207 8.67 7.81 -7.91
N SER A 208 9.82 8.26 -8.36
CA SER A 208 9.98 9.51 -9.11
C SER A 208 11.08 9.36 -10.15
N TYR A 209 11.11 10.28 -11.12
CA TYR A 209 12.24 10.48 -12.02
C TYR A 209 12.89 11.84 -11.77
N ASN A 210 14.22 11.90 -11.86
CA ASN A 210 14.96 13.16 -11.89
C ASN A 210 14.91 13.81 -13.29
N ALA A 211 15.48 15.02 -13.42
CA ALA A 211 15.53 15.75 -14.67
C ALA A 211 16.26 15.01 -15.81
N SER A 212 17.09 14.03 -15.50
CA SER A 212 17.79 13.16 -16.46
C SER A 212 17.02 11.88 -16.78
N GLY A 213 15.78 11.73 -16.31
CA GLY A 213 14.95 10.53 -16.49
C GLY A 213 15.41 9.31 -15.68
N GLN A 214 16.25 9.50 -14.67
CA GLN A 214 16.70 8.39 -13.82
C GLN A 214 15.68 8.14 -12.69
N PRO A 215 15.33 6.88 -12.41
CA PRO A 215 14.39 6.54 -11.35
C PRO A 215 14.99 6.78 -9.94
N ILE A 216 14.19 7.38 -9.08
CA ILE A 216 14.50 7.66 -7.68
C ILE A 216 13.42 7.05 -6.80
N VAL A 217 13.82 6.41 -5.71
CA VAL A 217 12.93 6.01 -4.62
C VAL A 217 13.24 6.86 -3.40
N SER A 218 12.23 7.50 -2.83
CA SER A 218 12.33 8.26 -1.59
C SER A 218 11.44 7.59 -0.53
N ILE A 219 12.01 7.29 0.64
CA ILE A 219 11.30 6.65 1.74
C ILE A 219 11.53 7.46 3.00
N VAL A 220 10.44 7.84 3.64
CA VAL A 220 10.43 8.51 4.94
C VAL A 220 9.49 7.76 5.87
N LEU A 221 9.97 7.41 7.05
CA LEU A 221 9.17 6.86 8.14
C LEU A 221 9.30 7.76 9.36
N LYS A 222 8.22 7.85 10.16
CA LYS A 222 8.18 8.58 11.43
C LYS A 222 8.51 10.07 11.29
N ALA A 223 8.00 10.73 10.26
CA ALA A 223 8.09 12.18 10.18
C ALA A 223 7.06 12.86 11.10
N ASP A 224 7.44 14.02 11.68
CA ASP A 224 6.59 14.77 12.60
C ASP A 224 5.48 15.58 11.90
N GLY A 225 5.61 15.79 10.58
CA GLY A 225 4.67 16.57 9.78
C GLY A 225 4.65 16.14 8.32
N LYS A 226 3.59 16.56 7.61
CA LYS A 226 3.42 16.25 6.17
C LYS A 226 4.35 17.04 5.25
N SER A 227 4.92 18.12 5.73
CA SER A 227 5.67 19.11 4.96
C SER A 227 7.13 19.27 5.38
N ASN A 228 7.75 18.23 5.91
CA ASN A 228 9.17 18.26 6.28
C ASN A 228 10.03 17.53 5.25
#